data_220cd90babc9060dd36a25eb62f2c04e
#
_entry.id   220cd90babc9060dd36a25eb62f2c04e
#
_cell.length_a   1.000
_cell.length_b   1.000
_cell.length_c   1.000
_cell.angle_alpha   90.00
_cell.angle_beta   90.00
_cell.angle_gamma   90.00
#
_symmetry.space_group_name_H-M   'P 1'
#
loop_
_entity.id
_entity.type
_entity.pdbx_description
1 polymer ?
#
loop_
_entity_poly.entity_id
_entity_poly.type
_entity_poly.pdbx_seq_one_letter_code
_entity_poly.pdbx_strand_id
1 'polypeptide(L)'
;MTFVHSDKMLGDNIISADVWECDEMQESCLCLTHRSGLKILISQKKKSTVCGVFAVKYGSIDTNIAGEGDVPLATPYGVAHFLEHQMFTREDGGDWQEDFSALGAEVNAYTSYDRTAYTFSCTHGYEDALKLLLRMVTTPTFDKRSVKKEKGIIIEELRMNADSPWERAYSELLKMMYSTHPVREDICGNEKSIKKITPEILYTCHKRFYAPSNMVLSVCGDVDVDSIVKLCDECIPVEIAVDATPGRCFESDEKMKKHYTEVKVPSKKPTFCIGIKDGESTPRGKQLLKKDAVLSVLSEMLFSRTAPLYNSLLEEGLISPDFSMGTSMGDGFCFISVMGEADEPQKVYERFKEYINSVAEMGPSEKDFLRNRRILYADFVTAFDTTEDIANTMMNYAIDGLSPFDFIDTVKEMTFDDVKIAFESMMKEENYALSVAIPTAQKEGQ
;
A
#
# COMPACT_ATOMS: atom_id res chain seq x y z
N MET A 1 -2.61 -29.04 8.12
CA MET A 1 -1.48 -29.70 8.83
C MET A 1 -1.44 -29.10 10.21
N THR A 2 -1.63 -29.88 11.24
CA THR A 2 -1.59 -29.41 12.62
C THR A 2 -0.14 -29.11 12.96
N PHE A 3 0.18 -27.86 13.33
CA PHE A 3 1.47 -27.54 13.92
C PHE A 3 1.59 -28.40 15.20
N VAL A 4 2.47 -29.39 15.16
CA VAL A 4 2.81 -30.15 16.35
C VAL A 4 3.67 -29.23 17.21
N HIS A 5 3.06 -28.58 18.18
CA HIS A 5 3.80 -27.95 19.27
C HIS A 5 4.60 -29.06 19.99
N SER A 6 5.85 -29.25 19.58
CA SER A 6 6.80 -29.87 20.49
C SER A 6 7.16 -28.78 21.50
N ASP A 7 7.17 -29.14 22.78
CA ASP A 7 7.63 -28.34 23.95
C ASP A 7 9.14 -27.91 23.81
N LYS A 8 9.72 -27.91 22.62
CA LYS A 8 11.01 -27.33 22.34
C LYS A 8 10.83 -25.82 22.16
N MET A 9 11.44 -25.08 23.08
CA MET A 9 11.55 -23.63 22.99
C MET A 9 12.10 -23.26 21.61
N LEU A 10 11.34 -22.44 20.85
CA LEU A 10 11.65 -21.90 19.53
C LEU A 10 12.82 -20.89 19.54
N GLY A 11 13.88 -21.14 20.31
CA GLY A 11 15.00 -20.22 20.54
C GLY A 11 14.79 -19.29 21.73
N ASP A 12 15.90 -18.83 22.33
CA ASP A 12 15.89 -18.01 23.56
C ASP A 12 15.35 -16.59 23.35
N ASN A 13 15.25 -16.14 22.10
CA ASN A 13 14.81 -14.79 21.73
C ASN A 13 13.35 -14.70 21.26
N ILE A 14 12.61 -15.78 21.21
CA ILE A 14 11.17 -15.77 20.95
C ILE A 14 10.41 -15.59 22.26
N ILE A 15 9.64 -14.49 22.37
CA ILE A 15 8.91 -14.12 23.59
C ILE A 15 7.41 -14.44 23.52
N SER A 16 6.85 -14.63 22.32
CA SER A 16 5.51 -15.20 22.12
C SER A 16 5.43 -15.98 20.82
N ALA A 17 4.54 -16.96 20.79
CA ALA A 17 4.22 -17.77 19.63
C ALA A 17 2.71 -18.02 19.62
N ASP A 18 2.06 -17.55 18.57
CA ASP A 18 0.63 -17.71 18.33
C ASP A 18 0.43 -18.36 16.96
N VAL A 19 -0.69 -19.06 16.78
CA VAL A 19 -1.09 -19.60 15.48
C VAL A 19 -2.34 -18.88 15.02
N TRP A 20 -2.25 -18.23 13.87
CA TRP A 20 -3.41 -17.73 13.16
C TRP A 20 -3.90 -18.82 12.21
N GLU A 21 -5.17 -19.17 12.28
CA GLU A 21 -5.73 -20.25 11.46
C GLU A 21 -7.13 -19.92 10.96
N CYS A 22 -7.45 -20.48 9.79
CA CYS A 22 -8.76 -20.44 9.18
C CYS A 22 -9.10 -21.84 8.65
N ASP A 23 -9.95 -22.56 9.38
CA ASP A 23 -10.33 -23.94 9.05
C ASP A 23 -11.01 -24.04 7.68
N GLU A 24 -11.82 -23.05 7.31
CA GLU A 24 -12.54 -23.06 6.02
C GLU A 24 -11.60 -23.01 4.81
N MET A 25 -10.52 -22.23 4.94
CA MET A 25 -9.51 -22.12 3.88
C MET A 25 -8.42 -23.19 4.02
N GLN A 26 -8.39 -23.92 5.14
CA GLN A 26 -7.28 -24.82 5.51
C GLN A 26 -5.93 -24.09 5.51
N GLU A 27 -5.94 -22.83 5.96
CA GLU A 27 -4.81 -21.95 6.04
C GLU A 27 -4.37 -21.73 7.47
N SER A 28 -3.07 -21.64 7.68
CA SER A 28 -2.49 -21.31 8.98
C SER A 28 -1.17 -20.58 8.82
N CYS A 29 -0.87 -19.74 9.81
CA CYS A 29 0.37 -18.99 9.89
C CYS A 29 0.86 -18.99 11.34
N LEU A 30 2.13 -19.34 11.54
CA LEU A 30 2.81 -19.19 12.82
C LEU A 30 3.22 -17.72 12.99
N CYS A 31 2.74 -17.08 14.04
CA CYS A 31 3.04 -15.70 14.39
C CYS A 31 3.95 -15.66 15.62
N LEU A 32 5.20 -15.28 15.43
CA LEU A 32 6.20 -15.19 16.49
C LEU A 32 6.50 -13.72 16.80
N THR A 33 6.79 -13.43 18.05
CA THR A 33 7.36 -12.15 18.46
C THR A 33 8.78 -12.37 18.96
N HIS A 34 9.73 -11.81 18.29
CA HIS A 34 11.14 -11.82 18.70
C HIS A 34 11.38 -10.79 19.82
N ARG A 35 12.38 -11.00 20.67
CA ARG A 35 12.74 -10.12 21.80
C ARG A 35 13.02 -8.68 21.37
N SER A 36 13.47 -8.45 20.13
CA SER A 36 13.64 -7.12 19.54
C SER A 36 12.34 -6.38 19.26
N GLY A 37 11.18 -7.05 19.41
CA GLY A 37 9.88 -6.55 19.02
C GLY A 37 9.47 -6.90 17.59
N LEU A 38 10.37 -7.48 16.78
CA LEU A 38 10.03 -7.91 15.41
C LEU A 38 8.94 -8.97 15.44
N LYS A 39 7.91 -8.80 14.61
CA LYS A 39 6.93 -9.84 14.30
C LYS A 39 7.42 -10.70 13.14
N ILE A 40 7.39 -12.02 13.31
CA ILE A 40 7.79 -12.99 12.31
C ILE A 40 6.60 -13.88 12.00
N LEU A 41 6.18 -13.90 10.73
CA LEU A 41 5.06 -14.68 10.23
C LEU A 41 5.60 -15.78 9.33
N ILE A 42 5.23 -17.02 9.59
CA ILE A 42 5.72 -18.16 8.83
C ILE A 42 4.53 -19.00 8.37
N SER A 43 4.31 -19.01 7.05
CA SER A 43 3.28 -19.82 6.39
C SER A 43 3.95 -20.98 5.65
N GLN A 44 3.98 -22.17 6.28
CA GLN A 44 4.60 -23.35 5.67
C GLN A 44 3.72 -23.92 4.56
N LYS A 45 4.22 -23.95 3.34
CA LYS A 45 3.55 -24.45 2.13
C LYS A 45 4.48 -25.31 1.30
N LYS A 46 4.02 -26.49 0.89
CA LYS A 46 4.76 -27.34 -0.05
C LYS A 46 4.62 -26.80 -1.48
N LYS A 47 5.27 -25.70 -1.76
CA LYS A 47 5.36 -25.06 -3.08
C LYS A 47 6.81 -25.04 -3.53
N SER A 48 7.03 -24.92 -4.84
CA SER A 48 8.38 -24.86 -5.44
C SER A 48 9.06 -23.51 -5.22
N THR A 49 8.33 -22.48 -4.82
CA THR A 49 8.85 -21.14 -4.55
C THR A 49 8.75 -20.81 -3.08
N VAL A 50 9.74 -20.10 -2.58
CA VAL A 50 9.74 -19.44 -1.28
C VAL A 50 9.75 -17.95 -1.50
N CYS A 51 8.87 -17.23 -0.82
CA CYS A 51 8.83 -15.79 -0.83
C CYS A 51 8.97 -15.24 0.60
N GLY A 52 9.75 -14.17 0.75
CA GLY A 52 9.87 -13.42 1.99
C GLY A 52 9.61 -11.94 1.76
N VAL A 53 8.88 -11.32 2.71
CA VAL A 53 8.57 -9.90 2.73
C VAL A 53 9.01 -9.33 4.06
N PHE A 54 9.88 -8.31 4.03
CA PHE A 54 10.33 -7.60 5.23
C PHE A 54 9.87 -6.16 5.13
N ALA A 55 8.84 -5.81 5.88
CA ALA A 55 8.16 -4.53 5.80
C ALA A 55 8.40 -3.66 7.03
N VAL A 56 8.43 -2.36 6.79
CA VAL A 56 8.57 -1.30 7.80
C VAL A 56 7.30 -0.46 7.77
N LYS A 57 6.71 -0.15 8.91
CA LYS A 57 5.59 0.80 9.03
C LYS A 57 6.12 2.23 8.93
N TYR A 58 6.57 2.58 7.73
CA TYR A 58 7.08 3.88 7.32
C TYR A 58 6.82 4.11 5.85
N GLY A 59 6.06 5.12 5.51
CA GLY A 59 5.69 5.43 4.13
C GLY A 59 5.73 6.93 3.84
N SER A 60 5.20 7.32 2.68
CA SER A 60 5.31 8.70 2.20
C SER A 60 4.54 9.73 3.05
N ILE A 61 3.54 9.30 3.82
CA ILE A 61 2.79 10.19 4.72
C ILE A 61 3.52 10.47 6.04
N ASP A 62 4.57 9.74 6.36
CA ASP A 62 5.36 9.90 7.60
C ASP A 62 6.39 11.02 7.44
N THR A 63 5.90 12.25 7.35
CA THR A 63 6.72 13.46 7.11
C THR A 63 7.17 14.15 8.38
N ASN A 64 6.69 13.72 9.55
CA ASN A 64 7.05 14.27 10.84
C ASN A 64 7.65 13.19 11.73
N ILE A 65 8.88 13.41 12.18
CA ILE A 65 9.57 12.56 13.17
C ILE A 65 9.41 13.23 14.53
N ALA A 66 8.92 12.51 15.53
CA ALA A 66 8.98 12.99 16.90
C ALA A 66 10.46 13.17 17.29
N GLY A 67 10.86 14.39 17.58
CA GLY A 67 12.24 14.74 17.97
C GLY A 67 12.48 14.52 19.47
N GLU A 68 13.75 14.60 19.92
CA GLU A 68 14.07 14.70 21.33
C GLU A 68 13.43 15.98 21.90
N GLY A 69 12.58 15.83 22.93
CA GLY A 69 11.90 16.95 23.59
C GLY A 69 10.60 17.42 22.90
N ASP A 70 9.85 16.52 22.24
CA ASP A 70 8.51 16.76 21.65
C ASP A 70 8.46 17.80 20.51
N VAL A 71 9.58 18.22 19.94
CA VAL A 71 9.59 19.07 18.75
C VAL A 71 9.62 18.17 17.50
N PRO A 72 8.57 18.14 16.66
CA PRO A 72 8.58 17.35 15.45
C PRO A 72 9.67 17.83 14.48
N LEU A 73 10.48 16.90 13.98
CA LEU A 73 11.39 17.16 12.87
C LEU A 73 10.64 16.88 11.56
N ALA A 74 10.31 17.92 10.81
CA ALA A 74 9.72 17.78 9.49
C ALA A 74 10.76 17.25 8.49
N THR A 75 10.44 16.15 7.82
CA THR A 75 11.28 15.58 6.77
C THR A 75 10.81 16.02 5.37
N PRO A 76 11.70 16.10 4.38
CA PRO A 76 11.30 16.35 3.01
C PRO A 76 10.37 15.23 2.49
N TYR A 77 9.37 15.57 1.67
CA TYR A 77 8.59 14.57 0.94
C TYR A 77 9.50 13.68 0.08
N GLY A 78 9.16 12.40 -0.06
CA GLY A 78 9.91 11.42 -0.82
C GLY A 78 11.05 10.73 -0.06
N VAL A 79 11.25 11.00 1.23
CA VAL A 79 12.34 10.36 2.00
C VAL A 79 12.12 8.85 2.15
N ALA A 80 10.90 8.38 2.35
CA ALA A 80 10.61 6.95 2.46
C ALA A 80 10.99 6.19 1.17
N HIS A 81 10.56 6.70 0.03
CA HIS A 81 10.92 6.16 -1.29
C HIS A 81 12.41 6.28 -1.58
N PHE A 82 13.03 7.39 -1.21
CA PHE A 82 14.48 7.55 -1.35
C PHE A 82 15.27 6.53 -0.50
N LEU A 83 14.80 6.25 0.72
CA LEU A 83 15.36 5.19 1.56
C LEU A 83 15.24 3.83 0.89
N GLU A 84 14.09 3.51 0.34
CA GLU A 84 13.86 2.26 -0.39
C GLU A 84 14.96 2.03 -1.43
N HIS A 85 15.22 3.00 -2.32
CA HIS A 85 16.28 2.93 -3.33
C HIS A 85 17.67 2.77 -2.70
N GLN A 86 17.97 3.57 -1.65
CA GLN A 86 19.30 3.57 -1.04
C GLN A 86 19.61 2.29 -0.26
N MET A 87 18.60 1.55 0.20
CA MET A 87 18.82 0.27 0.88
C MET A 87 19.43 -0.80 -0.03
N PHE A 88 19.36 -0.66 -1.35
CA PHE A 88 20.03 -1.55 -2.29
C PHE A 88 21.55 -1.28 -2.43
N THR A 89 22.05 -0.18 -1.88
CA THR A 89 23.49 0.17 -1.95
C THR A 89 24.26 -0.52 -0.83
N ARG A 90 25.32 -1.26 -1.19
CA ARG A 90 26.25 -1.88 -0.24
C ARG A 90 27.35 -0.91 0.23
N GLU A 91 28.01 -1.25 1.34
CA GLU A 91 29.10 -0.47 1.91
C GLU A 91 30.29 -0.30 0.96
N ASP A 92 30.58 -1.32 0.14
CA ASP A 92 31.65 -1.29 -0.89
C ASP A 92 31.27 -0.52 -2.16
N GLY A 93 30.03 0.02 -2.20
CA GLY A 93 29.47 0.74 -3.35
C GLY A 93 28.87 -0.18 -4.43
N GLY A 94 28.75 -1.48 -4.16
CA GLY A 94 28.02 -2.44 -4.99
C GLY A 94 26.52 -2.39 -4.76
N ASP A 95 25.81 -3.32 -5.39
CA ASP A 95 24.35 -3.44 -5.35
C ASP A 95 23.94 -4.79 -4.78
N TRP A 96 23.03 -4.81 -3.80
CA TRP A 96 22.48 -6.04 -3.25
C TRP A 96 21.74 -6.88 -4.28
N GLN A 97 21.17 -6.28 -5.35
CA GLN A 97 20.51 -7.02 -6.43
C GLN A 97 21.45 -8.02 -7.11
N GLU A 98 22.76 -7.69 -7.22
CA GLU A 98 23.76 -8.58 -7.77
C GLU A 98 23.95 -9.84 -6.91
N ASP A 99 23.92 -9.68 -5.58
CA ASP A 99 24.06 -10.80 -4.65
C ASP A 99 22.84 -11.73 -4.70
N PHE A 100 21.62 -11.18 -4.76
CA PHE A 100 20.40 -11.99 -4.95
C PHE A 100 20.41 -12.71 -6.29
N SER A 101 20.80 -12.04 -7.36
CA SER A 101 20.91 -12.65 -8.69
C SER A 101 21.92 -13.78 -8.73
N ALA A 102 23.04 -13.66 -7.99
CA ALA A 102 24.05 -14.72 -7.87
C ALA A 102 23.50 -15.98 -7.16
N LEU A 103 22.50 -15.84 -6.29
CA LEU A 103 21.78 -16.95 -5.66
C LEU A 103 20.64 -17.50 -6.53
N GLY A 104 20.35 -16.90 -7.68
CA GLY A 104 19.17 -17.23 -8.48
C GLY A 104 17.86 -16.80 -7.80
N ALA A 105 17.92 -15.79 -6.96
CA ALA A 105 16.77 -15.17 -6.30
C ALA A 105 16.45 -13.82 -6.96
N GLU A 106 15.17 -13.48 -6.96
CA GLU A 106 14.69 -12.15 -7.33
C GLU A 106 14.50 -11.32 -6.06
N VAL A 107 14.83 -10.04 -6.12
CA VAL A 107 14.60 -9.07 -5.05
C VAL A 107 13.89 -7.85 -5.60
N ASN A 108 12.92 -7.32 -4.84
CA ASN A 108 12.20 -6.10 -5.19
C ASN A 108 11.87 -5.31 -3.93
N ALA A 109 11.41 -4.07 -4.11
CA ALA A 109 10.88 -3.26 -3.02
C ALA A 109 9.77 -2.33 -3.54
N TYR A 110 8.97 -1.82 -2.61
CA TYR A 110 8.00 -0.79 -2.91
C TYR A 110 7.73 0.08 -1.69
N THR A 111 7.41 1.34 -1.96
CA THR A 111 6.95 2.30 -0.96
C THR A 111 5.50 2.67 -1.24
N SER A 112 4.66 2.61 -0.21
CA SER A 112 3.29 3.10 -0.24
C SER A 112 3.12 4.35 0.64
N TYR A 113 1.87 4.73 0.89
CA TYR A 113 1.59 5.86 1.76
C TYR A 113 2.02 5.61 3.21
N ASP A 114 1.90 4.38 3.71
CA ASP A 114 2.03 4.05 5.12
C ASP A 114 3.11 3.01 5.45
N ARG A 115 3.72 2.40 4.43
CA ARG A 115 4.73 1.35 4.60
C ARG A 115 5.73 1.30 3.46
N THR A 116 6.90 0.72 3.73
CA THR A 116 7.89 0.30 2.75
C THR A 116 8.16 -1.18 2.94
N ALA A 117 8.20 -1.96 1.87
CA ALA A 117 8.44 -3.40 1.92
C ALA A 117 9.54 -3.80 0.95
N TYR A 118 10.34 -4.77 1.38
CA TYR A 118 11.43 -5.41 0.64
C TYR A 118 11.08 -6.88 0.50
N THR A 119 11.12 -7.41 -0.72
CA THR A 119 10.70 -8.78 -1.01
C THR A 119 11.79 -9.56 -1.68
N PHE A 120 11.83 -10.87 -1.44
CA PHE A 120 12.58 -11.79 -2.29
C PHE A 120 11.70 -12.98 -2.69
N SER A 121 12.02 -13.58 -3.83
CA SER A 121 11.49 -14.86 -4.23
C SER A 121 12.62 -15.76 -4.77
N CYS A 122 12.55 -17.04 -4.46
CA CYS A 122 13.52 -18.03 -4.95
C CYS A 122 12.93 -19.43 -5.02
N THR A 123 13.57 -20.33 -5.74
CA THR A 123 13.18 -21.74 -5.83
C THR A 123 14.08 -22.66 -5.00
N HIS A 124 15.22 -22.17 -4.53
CA HIS A 124 16.20 -22.88 -3.70
C HIS A 124 17.06 -21.89 -2.91
N GLY A 125 17.68 -22.32 -1.83
CA GLY A 125 18.61 -21.49 -1.05
C GLY A 125 17.94 -20.31 -0.35
N TYR A 126 16.70 -20.48 0.13
CA TYR A 126 15.94 -19.40 0.75
C TYR A 126 16.62 -18.85 2.02
N GLU A 127 17.40 -19.67 2.74
CA GLU A 127 18.14 -19.22 3.93
C GLU A 127 19.17 -18.15 3.57
N ASP A 128 19.90 -18.32 2.47
CA ASP A 128 20.88 -17.33 2.02
C ASP A 128 20.17 -16.07 1.50
N ALA A 129 19.09 -16.22 0.73
CA ALA A 129 18.30 -15.08 0.26
C ALA A 129 17.65 -14.31 1.42
N LEU A 130 17.08 -14.99 2.43
CA LEU A 130 16.55 -14.36 3.63
C LEU A 130 17.63 -13.63 4.41
N LYS A 131 18.81 -14.24 4.56
CA LYS A 131 19.95 -13.59 5.23
C LYS A 131 20.39 -12.33 4.52
N LEU A 132 20.42 -12.33 3.17
CA LEU A 132 20.69 -11.13 2.39
C LEU A 132 19.63 -10.06 2.64
N LEU A 133 18.33 -10.41 2.60
CA LEU A 133 17.24 -9.47 2.85
C LEU A 133 17.34 -8.83 4.24
N LEU A 134 17.53 -9.64 5.28
CA LEU A 134 17.67 -9.15 6.65
C LEU A 134 18.86 -8.18 6.78
N ARG A 135 20.00 -8.53 6.19
CA ARG A 135 21.21 -7.68 6.20
C ARG A 135 21.02 -6.40 5.41
N MET A 136 20.46 -6.48 4.21
CA MET A 136 20.18 -5.32 3.37
C MET A 136 19.35 -4.28 4.14
N VAL A 137 18.28 -4.72 4.80
CA VAL A 137 17.34 -3.80 5.48
C VAL A 137 17.87 -3.29 6.84
N THR A 138 18.76 -4.03 7.51
CA THR A 138 19.25 -3.67 8.84
C THR A 138 20.62 -2.97 8.86
N THR A 139 21.35 -2.99 7.72
CA THR A 139 22.69 -2.40 7.62
C THR A 139 22.75 -1.25 6.60
N PRO A 140 22.19 -0.07 6.94
CA PRO A 140 22.12 1.04 6.00
C PRO A 140 23.48 1.62 5.68
N THR A 141 23.71 1.94 4.41
CA THR A 141 24.91 2.63 3.93
C THR A 141 24.53 3.83 3.09
N PHE A 142 24.63 5.02 3.66
CA PHE A 142 24.29 6.26 2.99
C PHE A 142 25.49 7.20 2.95
N ASP A 143 26.20 7.24 1.83
CA ASP A 143 27.28 8.20 1.61
C ASP A 143 26.86 9.35 0.68
N LYS A 144 27.64 10.43 0.67
CA LYS A 144 27.33 11.62 -0.14
C LYS A 144 27.34 11.34 -1.65
N ARG A 145 28.09 10.33 -2.12
CA ARG A 145 28.22 10.00 -3.53
C ARG A 145 27.00 9.20 -4.01
N SER A 146 26.63 8.15 -3.26
CA SER A 146 25.45 7.33 -3.54
C SER A 146 24.17 8.19 -3.50
N VAL A 147 23.98 8.98 -2.45
CA VAL A 147 22.83 9.90 -2.30
C VAL A 147 22.77 10.92 -3.46
N LYS A 148 23.93 11.46 -3.91
CA LYS A 148 23.95 12.37 -5.06
C LYS A 148 23.55 11.68 -6.37
N LYS A 149 24.01 10.43 -6.57
CA LYS A 149 23.62 9.62 -7.75
C LYS A 149 22.13 9.36 -7.74
N GLU A 150 21.58 8.93 -6.60
CA GLU A 150 20.19 8.55 -6.45
C GLU A 150 19.23 9.72 -6.64
N LYS A 151 19.58 10.92 -6.18
CA LYS A 151 18.82 12.15 -6.51
C LYS A 151 18.57 12.30 -8.00
N GLY A 152 19.57 11.99 -8.83
CA GLY A 152 19.43 12.06 -10.29
C GLY A 152 18.43 11.04 -10.80
N ILE A 153 18.50 9.81 -10.33
CA ILE A 153 17.62 8.71 -10.74
C ILE A 153 16.17 9.02 -10.37
N ILE A 154 15.90 9.37 -9.11
CA ILE A 154 14.53 9.69 -8.64
C ILE A 154 13.97 10.95 -9.33
N ILE A 155 14.80 11.94 -9.66
CA ILE A 155 14.32 13.11 -10.43
C ILE A 155 13.90 12.71 -11.85
N GLU A 156 14.61 11.79 -12.50
CA GLU A 156 14.17 11.27 -13.81
C GLU A 156 12.90 10.44 -13.70
N GLU A 157 12.75 9.63 -12.65
CA GLU A 157 11.52 8.91 -12.36
C GLU A 157 10.33 9.86 -12.15
N LEU A 158 10.51 10.91 -11.34
CA LEU A 158 9.50 11.97 -11.17
C LEU A 158 9.09 12.62 -12.50
N ARG A 159 10.03 12.79 -13.44
CA ARG A 159 9.73 13.33 -14.77
C ARG A 159 8.93 12.35 -15.61
N MET A 160 9.29 11.05 -15.56
CA MET A 160 8.52 10.00 -16.24
C MET A 160 7.08 9.94 -15.71
N ASN A 161 6.89 9.97 -14.39
CA ASN A 161 5.56 10.00 -13.76
C ASN A 161 4.79 11.29 -14.16
N ALA A 162 5.48 12.43 -14.24
CA ALA A 162 4.87 13.70 -14.68
C ALA A 162 4.40 13.69 -16.14
N ASP A 163 4.94 12.82 -16.99
CA ASP A 163 4.52 12.62 -18.38
C ASP A 163 3.39 11.59 -18.51
N SER A 164 3.09 10.82 -17.45
CA SER A 164 1.99 9.86 -17.42
C SER A 164 0.64 10.59 -17.22
N PRO A 165 -0.32 10.47 -18.15
CA PRO A 165 -1.64 11.07 -17.98
C PRO A 165 -2.39 10.56 -16.75
N TRP A 166 -2.24 9.26 -16.45
CA TRP A 166 -2.88 8.60 -15.31
C TRP A 166 -2.35 9.15 -13.99
N GLU A 167 -1.03 9.16 -13.81
CA GLU A 167 -0.37 9.68 -12.62
C GLU A 167 -0.67 11.17 -12.41
N ARG A 168 -0.72 11.95 -13.49
CA ARG A 168 -1.03 13.37 -13.40
C ARG A 168 -2.49 13.62 -13.01
N ALA A 169 -3.44 12.92 -13.61
CA ALA A 169 -4.84 13.05 -13.25
C ALA A 169 -5.06 12.65 -11.77
N TYR A 170 -4.43 11.56 -11.34
CA TYR A 170 -4.53 11.08 -9.95
C TYR A 170 -3.88 12.04 -8.94
N SER A 171 -2.66 12.50 -9.20
CA SER A 171 -1.95 13.43 -8.33
C SER A 171 -2.71 14.76 -8.16
N GLU A 172 -3.27 15.32 -9.25
CA GLU A 172 -4.06 16.55 -9.16
C GLU A 172 -5.41 16.33 -8.45
N LEU A 173 -6.00 15.13 -8.55
CA LEU A 173 -7.18 14.76 -7.78
C LEU A 173 -6.87 14.79 -6.27
N LEU A 174 -5.79 14.15 -5.83
CA LEU A 174 -5.40 14.12 -4.42
C LEU A 174 -5.17 15.53 -3.85
N LYS A 175 -4.55 16.41 -4.62
CA LYS A 175 -4.34 17.82 -4.23
C LYS A 175 -5.64 18.60 -4.07
N MET A 176 -6.69 18.23 -4.80
CA MET A 176 -8.02 18.82 -4.61
C MET A 176 -8.74 18.26 -3.39
N MET A 177 -8.66 16.94 -3.20
CA MET A 177 -9.35 16.27 -2.10
C MET A 177 -8.72 16.59 -0.74
N TYR A 178 -7.39 16.74 -0.68
CA TYR A 178 -6.66 16.93 0.56
C TYR A 178 -5.88 18.25 0.55
N SER A 179 -6.15 19.15 1.49
CA SER A 179 -5.50 20.46 1.58
C SER A 179 -4.20 20.43 2.37
N THR A 180 -4.13 19.64 3.44
CA THR A 180 -3.00 19.57 4.39
C THR A 180 -2.42 18.18 4.53
N HIS A 181 -3.21 17.13 4.34
CA HIS A 181 -2.77 15.75 4.53
C HIS A 181 -1.65 15.37 3.53
N PRO A 182 -0.55 14.71 3.98
CA PRO A 182 0.58 14.36 3.12
C PRO A 182 0.24 13.43 1.94
N VAL A 183 -0.87 12.69 1.98
CA VAL A 183 -1.36 11.85 0.86
C VAL A 183 -1.51 12.62 -0.46
N ARG A 184 -1.65 13.96 -0.38
CA ARG A 184 -1.72 14.84 -1.54
C ARG A 184 -0.41 14.97 -2.32
N GLU A 185 0.70 14.64 -1.71
CA GLU A 185 2.02 14.71 -2.32
C GLU A 185 2.39 13.35 -2.94
N ASP A 186 3.15 13.40 -4.01
CA ASP A 186 3.65 12.19 -4.67
C ASP A 186 4.51 11.36 -3.70
N ILE A 187 4.41 10.04 -3.77
CA ILE A 187 5.20 9.12 -2.94
C ILE A 187 6.70 9.36 -3.15
N CYS A 188 7.11 9.62 -4.39
CA CYS A 188 8.48 9.98 -4.74
C CYS A 188 8.87 11.41 -4.30
N GLY A 189 7.93 12.20 -3.79
CA GLY A 189 8.12 13.60 -3.44
C GLY A 189 8.07 14.54 -4.65
N ASN A 190 8.97 15.52 -4.70
CA ASN A 190 9.12 16.44 -5.82
C ASN A 190 10.58 16.91 -5.94
N GLU A 191 10.99 17.51 -7.07
CA GLU A 191 12.38 17.94 -7.28
C GLU A 191 12.95 18.83 -6.17
N LYS A 192 12.12 19.68 -5.55
CA LYS A 192 12.57 20.59 -4.49
C LYS A 192 12.81 19.83 -3.19
N SER A 193 11.97 18.85 -2.88
CA SER A 193 12.09 18.02 -1.67
C SER A 193 13.27 17.05 -1.80
N ILE A 194 13.41 16.37 -2.95
CA ILE A 194 14.52 15.43 -3.22
C ILE A 194 15.89 16.11 -3.11
N LYS A 195 16.02 17.34 -3.62
CA LYS A 195 17.28 18.11 -3.50
C LYS A 195 17.71 18.35 -2.04
N LYS A 196 16.76 18.38 -1.09
CA LYS A 196 17.03 18.61 0.35
C LYS A 196 17.43 17.35 1.11
N ILE A 197 17.21 16.15 0.58
CA ILE A 197 17.53 14.89 1.24
C ILE A 197 19.07 14.79 1.39
N THR A 198 19.55 14.42 2.56
CA THR A 198 20.97 14.22 2.87
C THR A 198 21.20 12.89 3.55
N PRO A 199 22.43 12.36 3.57
CA PRO A 199 22.74 11.16 4.35
C PRO A 199 22.27 11.21 5.79
N GLU A 200 22.43 12.36 6.45
CA GLU A 200 22.05 12.56 7.85
C GLU A 200 20.53 12.41 8.05
N ILE A 201 19.71 12.92 7.12
CA ILE A 201 18.25 12.73 7.13
C ILE A 201 17.91 11.25 6.96
N LEU A 202 18.55 10.57 6.00
CA LEU A 202 18.31 9.15 5.74
C LEU A 202 18.67 8.29 6.96
N TYR A 203 19.83 8.50 7.56
CA TYR A 203 20.22 7.80 8.80
C TYR A 203 19.24 8.09 9.95
N THR A 204 18.76 9.32 10.08
CA THR A 204 17.79 9.70 11.12
C THR A 204 16.46 8.96 10.92
N CYS A 205 15.95 8.94 9.69
CA CYS A 205 14.72 8.22 9.36
C CYS A 205 14.88 6.70 9.53
N HIS A 206 16.00 6.13 9.03
CA HIS A 206 16.26 4.71 9.19
C HIS A 206 16.34 4.33 10.68
N LYS A 207 17.14 5.03 11.47
CA LYS A 207 17.26 4.77 12.91
C LYS A 207 15.91 4.84 13.64
N ARG A 208 15.03 5.74 13.22
CA ARG A 208 13.73 5.94 13.87
C ARG A 208 12.70 4.91 13.45
N PHE A 209 12.58 4.63 12.18
CA PHE A 209 11.49 3.82 11.65
C PHE A 209 11.85 2.35 11.40
N TYR A 210 13.12 2.04 11.08
CA TYR A 210 13.59 0.67 10.85
C TYR A 210 13.98 -0.04 12.16
N ALA A 211 13.30 0.32 13.25
CA ALA A 211 13.41 -0.42 14.50
C ALA A 211 12.62 -1.72 14.37
N PRO A 212 13.16 -2.87 14.84
CA PRO A 212 12.47 -4.17 14.70
C PRO A 212 11.04 -4.20 15.23
N SER A 213 10.73 -3.43 16.28
CA SER A 213 9.38 -3.31 16.85
C SER A 213 8.37 -2.62 15.91
N ASN A 214 8.85 -1.92 14.87
CA ASN A 214 8.06 -1.26 13.82
C ASN A 214 8.07 -2.06 12.50
N MET A 215 8.54 -3.31 12.53
CA MET A 215 8.76 -4.14 11.35
C MET A 215 8.05 -5.48 11.44
N VAL A 216 7.77 -6.05 10.29
CA VAL A 216 7.17 -7.37 10.13
C VAL A 216 7.96 -8.15 9.08
N LEU A 217 8.38 -9.35 9.42
CA LEU A 217 8.91 -10.34 8.48
C LEU A 217 7.82 -11.38 8.21
N SER A 218 7.48 -11.60 6.95
CA SER A 218 6.56 -12.66 6.51
C SER A 218 7.29 -13.57 5.53
N VAL A 219 7.28 -14.88 5.79
CA VAL A 219 7.91 -15.88 4.92
C VAL A 219 6.91 -16.98 4.60
N CYS A 220 6.76 -17.30 3.32
CA CYS A 220 5.88 -18.37 2.85
C CYS A 220 6.62 -19.32 1.90
N GLY A 221 6.42 -20.63 2.09
CA GLY A 221 6.98 -21.67 1.24
C GLY A 221 7.34 -22.96 1.99
N ASP A 222 8.16 -23.81 1.37
CA ASP A 222 8.69 -25.02 2.01
C ASP A 222 9.94 -24.64 2.82
N VAL A 223 9.68 -24.17 4.05
CA VAL A 223 10.67 -23.56 4.93
C VAL A 223 10.72 -24.23 6.29
N ASP A 224 11.89 -24.18 6.92
CA ASP A 224 12.11 -24.64 8.29
C ASP A 224 12.00 -23.48 9.29
N VAL A 225 11.15 -23.62 10.30
CA VAL A 225 10.89 -22.57 11.29
C VAL A 225 12.15 -22.25 12.10
N ASP A 226 12.88 -23.27 12.55
CA ASP A 226 14.07 -23.10 13.37
C ASP A 226 15.17 -22.35 12.60
N SER A 227 15.31 -22.63 11.30
CA SER A 227 16.25 -21.92 10.40
C SER A 227 15.90 -20.43 10.30
N ILE A 228 14.62 -20.09 10.14
CA ILE A 228 14.18 -18.67 10.06
C ILE A 228 14.45 -17.96 11.37
N VAL A 229 14.08 -18.55 12.51
CA VAL A 229 14.31 -17.97 13.85
C VAL A 229 15.80 -17.73 14.07
N LYS A 230 16.65 -18.73 13.75
CA LYS A 230 18.09 -18.60 13.88
C LYS A 230 18.66 -17.45 13.02
N LEU A 231 18.19 -17.29 11.79
CA LEU A 231 18.61 -16.17 10.94
C LEU A 231 18.19 -14.82 11.50
N CYS A 232 16.99 -14.73 12.09
CA CYS A 232 16.56 -13.54 12.79
C CYS A 232 17.46 -13.24 14.00
N ASP A 233 17.77 -14.26 14.82
CA ASP A 233 18.71 -14.12 15.95
C ASP A 233 20.10 -13.62 15.52
N GLU A 234 20.58 -14.07 14.36
CA GLU A 234 21.89 -13.67 13.82
C GLU A 234 21.91 -12.25 13.25
N CYS A 235 20.80 -11.81 12.64
CA CYS A 235 20.79 -10.60 11.82
C CYS A 235 20.03 -9.43 12.47
N ILE A 236 19.11 -9.67 13.40
CA ILE A 236 18.28 -8.63 14.00
C ILE A 236 18.88 -8.22 15.35
N PRO A 237 19.21 -6.94 15.54
CA PRO A 237 19.71 -6.44 16.82
C PRO A 237 18.66 -6.64 17.93
N VAL A 238 19.07 -7.27 19.04
CA VAL A 238 18.22 -7.48 20.23
C VAL A 238 18.06 -6.18 21.03
N GLU A 239 18.97 -5.22 20.82
CA GLU A 239 18.98 -3.97 21.57
C GLU A 239 17.98 -2.97 20.99
N ILE A 240 17.15 -2.44 21.88
CA ILE A 240 16.32 -1.25 21.71
C ILE A 240 14.91 -1.52 21.17
N ALA A 241 13.97 -1.73 22.08
CA ALA A 241 12.59 -1.29 21.85
C ALA A 241 12.59 0.26 21.86
N VAL A 242 12.92 0.87 20.75
CA VAL A 242 12.55 2.27 20.52
C VAL A 242 11.05 2.27 20.30
N ASP A 243 10.31 3.12 21.00
CA ASP A 243 8.93 3.38 20.64
C ASP A 243 8.92 4.05 19.26
N ALA A 244 8.91 3.20 18.23
CA ALA A 244 9.05 3.59 16.84
C ALA A 244 7.69 3.90 16.21
N THR A 245 6.63 3.94 17.01
CA THR A 245 5.28 4.22 16.51
C THR A 245 5.31 5.56 15.77
N PRO A 246 4.99 5.59 14.47
CA PRO A 246 4.87 6.84 13.75
C PRO A 246 3.87 7.74 14.46
N GLY A 247 4.29 8.94 14.82
CA GLY A 247 3.42 9.96 15.42
C GLY A 247 2.49 10.54 14.37
N ARG A 248 1.67 9.69 13.71
CA ARG A 248 0.69 10.09 12.70
C ARG A 248 -0.43 10.85 13.37
N CYS A 249 -0.33 12.17 13.38
CA CYS A 249 -1.39 13.06 13.79
C CYS A 249 -1.65 14.00 12.61
N PHE A 250 -2.78 13.82 11.95
CA PHE A 250 -3.20 14.68 10.86
C PHE A 250 -4.32 15.60 11.37
N GLU A 251 -4.23 16.87 10.98
CA GLU A 251 -5.36 17.77 11.18
C GLU A 251 -6.55 17.27 10.38
N SER A 252 -7.77 17.45 10.92
CA SER A 252 -8.99 17.11 10.19
C SER A 252 -9.01 17.91 8.90
N ASP A 253 -9.06 17.21 7.77
CA ASP A 253 -9.06 17.87 6.48
C ASP A 253 -10.35 18.68 6.30
N GLU A 254 -10.17 19.93 5.89
CA GLU A 254 -11.28 20.78 5.53
C GLU A 254 -12.07 20.20 4.35
N LYS A 255 -13.33 20.62 4.21
CA LYS A 255 -14.13 20.34 3.01
C LYS A 255 -13.37 20.75 1.75
N MET A 256 -13.54 19.99 0.68
CA MET A 256 -12.94 20.33 -0.61
C MET A 256 -13.38 21.73 -1.05
N LYS A 257 -12.41 22.54 -1.46
CA LYS A 257 -12.63 23.91 -1.96
C LYS A 257 -12.80 23.97 -3.48
N LYS A 258 -12.34 22.90 -4.17
CA LYS A 258 -12.32 22.82 -5.62
C LYS A 258 -12.73 21.40 -6.02
N HIS A 259 -13.65 21.32 -6.97
CA HIS A 259 -14.22 20.06 -7.44
C HIS A 259 -13.83 19.70 -8.87
N TYR A 260 -13.04 20.55 -9.53
CA TYR A 260 -12.57 20.36 -10.91
C TYR A 260 -11.18 20.92 -11.13
N THR A 261 -10.35 20.17 -11.87
CA THR A 261 -9.05 20.65 -12.33
C THR A 261 -8.67 20.03 -13.68
N GLU A 262 -7.87 20.76 -14.46
CA GLU A 262 -7.26 20.29 -15.68
C GLU A 262 -5.75 20.45 -15.61
N VAL A 263 -5.01 19.48 -16.18
CA VAL A 263 -3.56 19.55 -16.34
C VAL A 263 -3.19 19.10 -17.75
N LYS A 264 -2.24 19.80 -18.38
CA LYS A 264 -1.73 19.44 -19.71
C LYS A 264 -0.63 18.41 -19.61
N VAL A 265 -0.71 17.35 -20.43
CA VAL A 265 0.26 16.26 -20.48
C VAL A 265 0.53 15.83 -21.93
N PRO A 266 1.69 15.23 -22.24
CA PRO A 266 1.94 14.62 -23.54
C PRO A 266 1.11 13.33 -23.65
N SER A 267 -0.12 13.43 -24.20
CA SER A 267 -1.01 12.28 -24.40
C SER A 267 -1.76 12.40 -25.73
N LYS A 268 -2.43 11.32 -26.13
CA LYS A 268 -3.29 11.29 -27.33
C LYS A 268 -4.74 11.58 -27.00
N LYS A 269 -5.20 11.14 -25.83
CA LYS A 269 -6.56 11.31 -25.35
C LYS A 269 -6.57 11.90 -23.95
N PRO A 270 -7.64 12.61 -23.58
CA PRO A 270 -7.81 13.02 -22.19
C PRO A 270 -8.01 11.80 -21.27
N THR A 271 -7.35 11.84 -20.11
CA THR A 271 -7.54 10.88 -19.02
C THR A 271 -8.28 11.58 -17.89
N PHE A 272 -9.36 10.98 -17.41
CA PHE A 272 -10.11 11.48 -16.26
C PHE A 272 -9.83 10.66 -15.01
N CYS A 273 -9.93 11.34 -13.87
CA CYS A 273 -9.94 10.71 -12.56
C CYS A 273 -11.05 11.36 -11.72
N ILE A 274 -12.09 10.60 -11.40
CA ILE A 274 -13.18 11.00 -10.50
C ILE A 274 -12.81 10.50 -9.12
N GLY A 275 -12.81 11.38 -8.12
CA GLY A 275 -12.60 11.04 -6.71
C GLY A 275 -13.86 11.22 -5.90
N ILE A 276 -14.07 10.34 -4.94
CA ILE A 276 -15.13 10.41 -3.95
C ILE A 276 -14.45 10.38 -2.59
N LYS A 277 -14.29 11.53 -1.95
CA LYS A 277 -13.65 11.66 -0.64
C LYS A 277 -14.60 11.21 0.46
N ASP A 278 -14.11 10.37 1.37
CA ASP A 278 -14.82 10.15 2.63
C ASP A 278 -14.59 11.33 3.58
N GLY A 279 -15.69 11.86 4.11
CA GLY A 279 -15.67 12.96 5.06
C GLY A 279 -15.49 12.54 6.52
N GLU A 280 -15.44 11.23 6.79
CA GLU A 280 -15.30 10.69 8.13
C GLU A 280 -13.84 10.38 8.48
N SER A 281 -13.52 10.37 9.78
CA SER A 281 -12.21 9.93 10.25
C SER A 281 -12.00 8.44 9.95
N THR A 282 -10.80 8.09 9.51
CA THR A 282 -10.44 6.69 9.26
C THR A 282 -10.32 5.95 10.59
N PRO A 283 -11.08 4.87 10.82
CA PRO A 283 -10.98 4.07 12.03
C PRO A 283 -9.71 3.22 12.03
N ARG A 284 -9.41 2.55 13.14
CA ARG A 284 -8.26 1.65 13.30
C ARG A 284 -8.70 0.24 13.68
N GLY A 285 -7.81 -0.72 13.54
CA GLY A 285 -8.05 -2.11 13.93
C GLY A 285 -9.20 -2.76 13.16
N LYS A 286 -10.00 -3.58 13.81
CA LYS A 286 -11.11 -4.31 13.16
C LYS A 286 -12.17 -3.41 12.50
N GLN A 287 -12.35 -2.19 13.00
CA GLN A 287 -13.25 -1.22 12.36
C GLN A 287 -12.71 -0.73 11.00
N LEU A 288 -11.39 -0.66 10.85
CA LEU A 288 -10.73 -0.38 9.56
C LEU A 288 -11.04 -1.50 8.55
N LEU A 289 -10.89 -2.77 8.97
CA LEU A 289 -11.23 -3.92 8.11
C LEU A 289 -12.69 -3.88 7.65
N LYS A 290 -13.61 -3.57 8.57
CA LYS A 290 -15.03 -3.46 8.24
C LYS A 290 -15.28 -2.35 7.22
N LYS A 291 -14.67 -1.19 7.41
CA LYS A 291 -14.80 -0.06 6.50
C LYS A 291 -14.22 -0.39 5.13
N ASP A 292 -13.05 -1.01 5.08
CA ASP A 292 -12.39 -1.46 3.85
C ASP A 292 -13.27 -2.43 3.06
N ALA A 293 -13.74 -3.49 3.71
CA ALA A 293 -14.61 -4.49 3.09
C ALA A 293 -15.93 -3.88 2.57
N VAL A 294 -16.56 -2.98 3.35
CA VAL A 294 -17.80 -2.30 2.95
C VAL A 294 -17.56 -1.39 1.74
N LEU A 295 -16.49 -0.61 1.74
CA LEU A 295 -16.16 0.29 0.62
C LEU A 295 -15.72 -0.46 -0.63
N SER A 296 -15.02 -1.58 -0.49
CA SER A 296 -14.68 -2.47 -1.60
C SER A 296 -15.96 -3.00 -2.26
N VAL A 297 -16.91 -3.54 -1.48
CA VAL A 297 -18.19 -4.02 -2.01
C VAL A 297 -18.99 -2.88 -2.65
N LEU A 298 -19.06 -1.70 -2.02
CA LEU A 298 -19.77 -0.55 -2.56
C LEU A 298 -19.17 -0.09 -3.90
N SER A 299 -17.85 0.00 -3.96
CA SER A 299 -17.14 0.40 -5.19
C SER A 299 -17.39 -0.58 -6.34
N GLU A 300 -17.32 -1.89 -6.06
CA GLU A 300 -17.64 -2.94 -7.04
C GLU A 300 -19.09 -2.87 -7.53
N MET A 301 -20.04 -2.62 -6.63
CA MET A 301 -21.44 -2.48 -7.00
C MET A 301 -21.70 -1.31 -7.95
N LEU A 302 -20.98 -0.20 -7.76
CA LEU A 302 -21.24 1.06 -8.46
C LEU A 302 -20.37 1.25 -9.70
N PHE A 303 -19.12 0.77 -9.70
CA PHE A 303 -18.10 1.20 -10.66
C PHE A 303 -17.37 0.05 -11.34
N SER A 304 -17.60 -1.20 -10.96
CA SER A 304 -16.96 -2.34 -11.65
C SER A 304 -17.41 -2.49 -13.10
N ARG A 305 -16.68 -3.30 -13.86
CA ARG A 305 -17.05 -3.62 -15.26
C ARG A 305 -18.42 -4.32 -15.41
N THR A 306 -18.98 -4.80 -14.31
CA THR A 306 -20.34 -5.39 -14.28
C THR A 306 -21.40 -4.40 -13.82
N ALA A 307 -21.01 -3.20 -13.40
CA ALA A 307 -21.93 -2.16 -12.96
C ALA A 307 -22.68 -1.49 -14.15
N PRO A 308 -23.91 -1.05 -13.94
CA PRO A 308 -24.69 -0.38 -15.00
C PRO A 308 -24.00 0.87 -15.55
N LEU A 309 -23.30 1.64 -14.70
CA LEU A 309 -22.59 2.84 -15.14
C LEU A 309 -21.53 2.51 -16.21
N TYR A 310 -20.64 1.55 -15.92
CA TYR A 310 -19.59 1.15 -16.87
C TYR A 310 -20.19 0.73 -18.21
N ASN A 311 -21.22 -0.13 -18.18
CA ASN A 311 -21.84 -0.65 -19.39
C ASN A 311 -22.49 0.47 -20.22
N SER A 312 -23.23 1.39 -19.58
CA SER A 312 -23.85 2.50 -20.30
C SER A 312 -22.80 3.46 -20.90
N LEU A 313 -21.74 3.79 -20.17
CA LEU A 313 -20.66 4.64 -20.69
C LEU A 313 -19.94 4.00 -21.88
N LEU A 314 -19.72 2.68 -21.83
CA LEU A 314 -19.09 1.93 -22.91
C LEU A 314 -20.01 1.83 -24.15
N GLU A 315 -21.30 1.52 -23.96
CA GLU A 315 -22.30 1.44 -25.04
C GLU A 315 -22.53 2.79 -25.73
N GLU A 316 -22.47 3.89 -24.97
CA GLU A 316 -22.54 5.25 -25.50
C GLU A 316 -21.22 5.70 -26.17
N GLY A 317 -20.17 4.89 -26.09
CA GLY A 317 -18.85 5.23 -26.63
C GLY A 317 -18.14 6.38 -25.90
N LEU A 318 -18.53 6.66 -24.65
CA LEU A 318 -17.97 7.74 -23.84
C LEU A 318 -16.63 7.38 -23.20
N ILE A 319 -16.37 6.10 -22.95
CA ILE A 319 -15.12 5.59 -22.39
C ILE A 319 -14.51 4.49 -23.26
N SER A 320 -13.21 4.28 -23.11
CA SER A 320 -12.51 3.09 -23.58
C SER A 320 -12.65 1.93 -22.57
N PRO A 321 -12.32 0.67 -22.97
CA PRO A 321 -12.23 -0.44 -22.01
C PRO A 321 -11.20 -0.26 -20.91
N ASP A 322 -10.24 0.67 -21.09
CA ASP A 322 -9.25 1.05 -20.09
C ASP A 322 -9.92 1.93 -19.03
N PHE A 323 -10.58 1.24 -18.12
CA PHE A 323 -11.32 1.81 -17.01
C PHE A 323 -10.93 1.08 -15.73
N SER A 324 -10.59 1.83 -14.71
CA SER A 324 -10.22 1.28 -13.41
C SER A 324 -10.94 2.01 -12.28
N MET A 325 -11.12 1.31 -11.19
CA MET A 325 -11.59 1.87 -9.95
C MET A 325 -10.77 1.32 -8.79
N GLY A 326 -10.70 2.05 -7.71
CA GLY A 326 -9.99 1.60 -6.51
C GLY A 326 -10.42 2.36 -5.26
N THR A 327 -10.28 1.71 -4.13
CA THR A 327 -10.44 2.31 -2.82
C THR A 327 -9.07 2.50 -2.19
N SER A 328 -8.79 3.67 -1.67
CA SER A 328 -7.56 3.98 -0.95
C SER A 328 -7.90 4.47 0.45
N MET A 329 -7.29 3.85 1.44
CA MET A 329 -7.55 4.16 2.83
C MET A 329 -6.29 4.00 3.68
N GLY A 330 -6.11 4.91 4.63
CA GLY A 330 -5.01 4.89 5.58
C GLY A 330 -5.23 5.88 6.70
N ASP A 331 -4.21 6.12 7.52
CA ASP A 331 -4.30 7.06 8.64
C ASP A 331 -4.66 8.46 8.13
N GLY A 332 -5.89 8.91 8.40
CA GLY A 332 -6.37 10.27 8.08
C GLY A 332 -6.84 10.49 6.65
N PHE A 333 -6.91 9.46 5.80
CA PHE A 333 -7.46 9.58 4.46
C PHE A 333 -8.28 8.35 4.06
N CYS A 334 -9.32 8.59 3.28
CA CYS A 334 -10.12 7.54 2.65
C CYS A 334 -10.84 8.13 1.43
N PHE A 335 -10.75 7.45 0.30
CA PHE A 335 -11.44 7.84 -0.94
C PHE A 335 -11.61 6.67 -1.90
N ILE A 336 -12.58 6.82 -2.80
CA ILE A 336 -12.73 5.97 -3.98
C ILE A 336 -12.26 6.78 -5.18
N SER A 337 -11.53 6.15 -6.10
CA SER A 337 -11.14 6.74 -7.39
C SER A 337 -11.68 5.91 -8.55
N VAL A 338 -12.13 6.60 -9.59
CA VAL A 338 -12.58 6.00 -10.86
C VAL A 338 -11.84 6.69 -11.98
N MET A 339 -11.11 5.94 -12.78
CA MET A 339 -10.21 6.47 -13.81
C MET A 339 -10.45 5.83 -15.16
N GLY A 340 -10.22 6.59 -16.22
CA GLY A 340 -10.33 6.10 -17.59
C GLY A 340 -9.94 7.14 -18.62
N GLU A 341 -9.99 6.74 -19.90
CA GLU A 341 -9.82 7.64 -21.02
C GLU A 341 -11.18 7.97 -21.65
N ALA A 342 -11.41 9.24 -21.98
CA ALA A 342 -12.63 9.72 -22.60
C ALA A 342 -12.35 10.95 -23.45
N ASP A 343 -13.01 11.06 -24.61
CA ASP A 343 -12.93 12.27 -25.45
C ASP A 343 -13.67 13.45 -24.79
N GLU A 344 -14.70 13.19 -24.00
CA GLU A 344 -15.52 14.15 -23.27
C GLU A 344 -15.58 13.84 -21.76
N PRO A 345 -14.50 14.05 -20.96
CA PRO A 345 -14.46 13.71 -19.54
C PRO A 345 -15.57 14.35 -18.69
N GLN A 346 -15.98 15.56 -19.02
CA GLN A 346 -17.06 16.26 -18.33
C GLN A 346 -18.39 15.52 -18.50
N LYS A 347 -18.65 14.99 -19.67
CA LYS A 347 -19.87 14.22 -19.96
C LYS A 347 -19.87 12.89 -19.18
N VAL A 348 -18.70 12.24 -19.07
CA VAL A 348 -18.55 11.07 -18.19
C VAL A 348 -18.89 11.41 -16.75
N TYR A 349 -18.41 12.56 -16.26
CA TYR A 349 -18.68 13.02 -14.90
C TYR A 349 -20.15 13.39 -14.68
N GLU A 350 -20.82 13.99 -15.67
CA GLU A 350 -22.26 14.24 -15.61
C GLU A 350 -23.03 12.92 -15.55
N ARG A 351 -22.72 11.93 -16.40
CA ARG A 351 -23.33 10.58 -16.38
C ARG A 351 -23.08 9.87 -15.05
N PHE A 352 -21.87 10.01 -14.48
CA PHE A 352 -21.56 9.51 -13.15
C PHE A 352 -22.51 10.10 -12.11
N LYS A 353 -22.71 11.43 -12.07
CA LYS A 353 -23.61 12.08 -11.11
C LYS A 353 -25.07 11.66 -11.31
N GLU A 354 -25.55 11.62 -12.55
CA GLU A 354 -26.90 11.14 -12.89
C GLU A 354 -27.12 9.70 -12.40
N TYR A 355 -26.15 8.83 -12.62
CA TYR A 355 -26.23 7.45 -12.15
C TYR A 355 -26.29 7.36 -10.63
N ILE A 356 -25.42 8.05 -9.89
CA ILE A 356 -25.43 8.05 -8.43
C ILE A 356 -26.76 8.59 -7.89
N ASN A 357 -27.30 9.67 -8.49
CA ASN A 357 -28.60 10.20 -8.11
C ASN A 357 -29.73 9.17 -8.35
N SER A 358 -29.68 8.44 -9.46
CA SER A 358 -30.67 7.37 -9.73
C SER A 358 -30.59 6.23 -8.71
N VAL A 359 -29.36 5.87 -8.29
CA VAL A 359 -29.17 4.87 -7.24
C VAL A 359 -29.65 5.40 -5.88
N ALA A 360 -29.46 6.70 -5.59
CA ALA A 360 -29.96 7.31 -4.36
C ALA A 360 -31.50 7.32 -4.27
N GLU A 361 -32.19 7.52 -5.42
CA GLU A 361 -33.64 7.49 -5.49
C GLU A 361 -34.24 6.07 -5.36
N MET A 362 -33.58 5.08 -6.00
CA MET A 362 -34.07 3.68 -6.00
C MET A 362 -33.56 2.86 -4.80
N GLY A 363 -32.50 3.30 -4.15
CA GLY A 363 -31.71 2.54 -3.21
C GLY A 363 -30.69 1.62 -3.90
N PRO A 364 -29.54 1.32 -3.26
CA PRO A 364 -28.61 0.28 -3.72
C PRO A 364 -29.29 -1.10 -3.84
N SER A 365 -28.78 -1.94 -4.72
CA SER A 365 -29.35 -3.26 -4.99
C SER A 365 -28.83 -4.31 -4.00
N GLU A 366 -29.72 -4.93 -3.22
CA GLU A 366 -29.34 -6.03 -2.32
C GLU A 366 -28.81 -7.27 -3.10
N LYS A 367 -29.33 -7.52 -4.29
CA LYS A 367 -28.85 -8.59 -5.17
C LYS A 367 -27.40 -8.35 -5.57
N ASP A 368 -27.05 -7.10 -5.88
CA ASP A 368 -25.68 -6.73 -6.25
C ASP A 368 -24.76 -6.76 -5.04
N PHE A 369 -25.23 -6.36 -3.87
CA PHE A 369 -24.51 -6.55 -2.61
C PHE A 369 -24.13 -8.01 -2.38
N LEU A 370 -25.11 -8.93 -2.45
CA LEU A 370 -24.87 -10.36 -2.22
C LEU A 370 -23.87 -10.93 -3.24
N ARG A 371 -23.93 -10.49 -4.50
CA ARG A 371 -22.97 -10.89 -5.54
C ARG A 371 -21.57 -10.39 -5.22
N ASN A 372 -21.41 -9.10 -4.98
CA ASN A 372 -20.09 -8.50 -4.79
C ASN A 372 -19.45 -8.88 -3.45
N ARG A 373 -20.23 -9.12 -2.40
CA ARG A 373 -19.72 -9.73 -1.17
C ARG A 373 -19.10 -11.11 -1.40
N ARG A 374 -19.71 -11.94 -2.27
CA ARG A 374 -19.14 -13.25 -2.65
C ARG A 374 -17.89 -13.11 -3.50
N ILE A 375 -17.83 -12.11 -4.38
CA ILE A 375 -16.64 -11.82 -5.19
C ILE A 375 -15.51 -11.42 -4.26
N LEU A 376 -15.73 -10.47 -3.35
CA LEU A 376 -14.72 -10.04 -2.37
C LEU A 376 -14.19 -11.21 -1.52
N TYR A 377 -15.07 -12.12 -1.10
CA TYR A 377 -14.65 -13.34 -0.41
C TYR A 377 -13.79 -14.24 -1.31
N ALA A 378 -14.17 -14.46 -2.55
CA ALA A 378 -13.44 -15.28 -3.51
C ALA A 378 -12.07 -14.68 -3.82
N ASP A 379 -11.98 -13.37 -4.05
CA ASP A 379 -10.73 -12.64 -4.30
C ASP A 379 -9.78 -12.76 -3.11
N PHE A 380 -10.30 -12.68 -1.88
CA PHE A 380 -9.49 -12.90 -0.69
C PHE A 380 -8.97 -14.34 -0.61
N VAL A 381 -9.78 -15.34 -0.95
CA VAL A 381 -9.34 -16.75 -0.97
C VAL A 381 -8.23 -16.95 -2.01
N THR A 382 -8.33 -16.34 -3.20
CA THR A 382 -7.30 -16.46 -4.24
C THR A 382 -5.98 -15.80 -3.86
N ALA A 383 -5.97 -14.84 -2.92
CA ALA A 383 -4.74 -14.27 -2.35
C ALA A 383 -3.89 -15.30 -1.55
N PHE A 384 -4.38 -16.53 -1.41
CA PHE A 384 -3.65 -17.65 -0.79
C PHE A 384 -3.17 -18.71 -1.80
N ASP A 385 -3.24 -18.42 -3.11
CA ASP A 385 -2.84 -19.36 -4.15
C ASP A 385 -1.33 -19.42 -4.36
N THR A 386 -0.62 -18.31 -4.21
CA THR A 386 0.84 -18.24 -4.41
C THR A 386 1.58 -17.92 -3.11
N THR A 387 2.86 -18.29 -3.03
CA THR A 387 3.68 -17.97 -1.86
C THR A 387 3.92 -16.46 -1.71
N GLU A 388 3.97 -15.75 -2.82
CA GLU A 388 4.13 -14.30 -2.85
C GLU A 388 2.89 -13.59 -2.31
N ASP A 389 1.70 -13.97 -2.81
CA ASP A 389 0.44 -13.38 -2.36
C ASP A 389 0.18 -13.68 -0.88
N ILE A 390 0.48 -14.90 -0.41
CA ILE A 390 0.36 -15.27 1.00
C ILE A 390 1.29 -14.40 1.86
N ALA A 391 2.58 -14.31 1.49
CA ALA A 391 3.56 -13.55 2.27
C ALA A 391 3.18 -12.06 2.35
N ASN A 392 2.74 -11.46 1.23
CA ASN A 392 2.27 -10.08 1.18
C ASN A 392 0.98 -9.88 1.97
N THR A 393 0.00 -10.77 1.82
CA THR A 393 -1.28 -10.70 2.55
C THR A 393 -1.04 -10.77 4.05
N MET A 394 -0.29 -11.76 4.54
CA MET A 394 0.06 -11.87 5.95
C MET A 394 0.74 -10.61 6.48
N MET A 395 1.73 -10.09 5.75
CA MET A 395 2.44 -8.87 6.12
C MET A 395 1.51 -7.66 6.18
N ASN A 396 0.65 -7.47 5.16
CA ASN A 396 -0.21 -6.31 5.04
C ASN A 396 -1.19 -6.15 6.21
N TYR A 397 -1.70 -7.24 6.75
CA TYR A 397 -2.55 -7.21 7.95
C TYR A 397 -1.73 -7.11 9.24
N ALA A 398 -0.65 -7.87 9.34
CA ALA A 398 0.16 -7.92 10.55
C ALA A 398 0.86 -6.61 10.90
N ILE A 399 1.22 -5.79 9.90
CA ILE A 399 1.85 -4.49 10.12
C ILE A 399 0.91 -3.50 10.84
N ASP A 400 -0.39 -3.71 10.71
CA ASP A 400 -1.44 -2.98 11.43
C ASP A 400 -1.95 -3.71 12.69
N GLY A 401 -1.29 -4.82 13.05
CA GLY A 401 -1.61 -5.61 14.24
C GLY A 401 -2.85 -6.48 14.08
N LEU A 402 -3.23 -6.82 12.85
CA LEU A 402 -4.42 -7.58 12.51
C LEU A 402 -4.03 -8.96 11.95
N SER A 403 -4.95 -9.91 12.05
CA SER A 403 -4.87 -11.16 11.29
C SER A 403 -5.63 -11.02 9.96
N PRO A 404 -5.10 -11.55 8.84
CA PRO A 404 -5.86 -11.58 7.60
C PRO A 404 -7.16 -12.39 7.72
N PHE A 405 -7.22 -13.36 8.63
CA PHE A 405 -8.42 -14.17 8.85
C PHE A 405 -9.55 -13.39 9.55
N ASP A 406 -9.24 -12.31 10.28
CA ASP A 406 -10.25 -11.37 10.78
C ASP A 406 -11.06 -10.71 9.63
N PHE A 407 -10.45 -10.59 8.42
CA PHE A 407 -11.13 -10.05 7.26
C PHE A 407 -12.24 -10.98 6.75
N ILE A 408 -12.01 -12.30 6.76
CA ILE A 408 -13.02 -13.29 6.37
C ILE A 408 -14.28 -13.17 7.23
N ASP A 409 -14.09 -13.11 8.55
CA ASP A 409 -15.20 -12.95 9.49
C ASP A 409 -15.91 -11.62 9.25
N THR A 410 -15.15 -10.56 9.00
CA THR A 410 -15.69 -9.24 8.66
C THR A 410 -16.56 -9.27 7.39
N VAL A 411 -16.12 -9.95 6.33
CA VAL A 411 -16.89 -10.09 5.08
C VAL A 411 -18.17 -10.91 5.29
N LYS A 412 -18.13 -11.96 6.14
CA LYS A 412 -19.31 -12.77 6.46
C LYS A 412 -20.35 -12.01 7.28
N GLU A 413 -19.88 -11.24 8.26
CA GLU A 413 -20.73 -10.46 9.16
C GLU A 413 -21.28 -9.19 8.51
N MET A 414 -20.69 -8.75 7.37
CA MET A 414 -21.13 -7.56 6.65
C MET A 414 -22.59 -7.68 6.21
N THR A 415 -23.37 -6.67 6.53
CA THR A 415 -24.80 -6.57 6.19
C THR A 415 -25.04 -5.61 5.02
N PHE A 416 -26.19 -5.73 4.38
CA PHE A 416 -26.61 -4.79 3.35
C PHE A 416 -26.83 -3.36 3.92
N ASP A 417 -27.22 -3.25 5.18
CA ASP A 417 -27.37 -1.96 5.86
C ASP A 417 -26.03 -1.23 6.03
N ASP A 418 -24.93 -1.97 6.27
CA ASP A 418 -23.60 -1.35 6.32
C ASP A 418 -23.24 -0.66 5.00
N VAL A 419 -23.57 -1.29 3.85
CA VAL A 419 -23.33 -0.72 2.52
C VAL A 419 -24.24 0.47 2.23
N LYS A 420 -25.51 0.42 2.67
CA LYS A 420 -26.43 1.56 2.53
C LYS A 420 -25.93 2.77 3.31
N ILE A 421 -25.49 2.58 4.55
CA ILE A 421 -24.94 3.65 5.39
C ILE A 421 -23.69 4.26 4.71
N ALA A 422 -22.80 3.43 4.18
CA ALA A 422 -21.61 3.91 3.47
C ALA A 422 -22.00 4.69 2.19
N PHE A 423 -22.99 4.20 1.43
CA PHE A 423 -23.50 4.91 0.27
C PHE A 423 -24.05 6.29 0.66
N GLU A 424 -24.91 6.37 1.66
CA GLU A 424 -25.53 7.63 2.13
C GLU A 424 -24.50 8.62 2.69
N SER A 425 -23.42 8.13 3.32
CA SER A 425 -22.37 8.99 3.86
C SER A 425 -21.44 9.55 2.77
N MET A 426 -21.02 8.71 1.82
CA MET A 426 -20.00 9.06 0.83
C MET A 426 -20.56 9.63 -0.47
N MET A 427 -21.71 9.13 -0.94
CA MET A 427 -22.25 9.48 -2.26
C MET A 427 -23.02 10.80 -2.23
N LYS A 428 -22.31 11.88 -1.86
CA LYS A 428 -22.81 13.26 -1.83
C LYS A 428 -22.02 14.11 -2.80
N GLU A 429 -22.68 15.04 -3.50
CA GLU A 429 -22.04 15.87 -4.52
C GLU A 429 -20.86 16.69 -3.97
N GLU A 430 -20.92 17.08 -2.71
CA GLU A 430 -19.84 17.79 -2.02
C GLU A 430 -18.56 16.95 -1.80
N ASN A 431 -18.64 15.63 -1.97
CA ASN A 431 -17.53 14.69 -1.84
C ASN A 431 -16.88 14.34 -3.19
N TYR A 432 -17.43 14.83 -4.31
CA TYR A 432 -16.94 14.46 -5.65
C TYR A 432 -15.97 15.48 -6.20
N ALA A 433 -14.94 15.00 -6.87
CA ALA A 433 -14.01 15.82 -7.64
C ALA A 433 -13.67 15.15 -8.96
N LEU A 434 -13.44 15.97 -9.99
CA LEU A 434 -12.98 15.53 -11.31
C LEU A 434 -11.63 16.17 -11.62
N SER A 435 -10.63 15.35 -11.86
CA SER A 435 -9.34 15.76 -12.42
C SER A 435 -9.20 15.24 -13.84
N VAL A 436 -8.72 16.08 -14.76
CA VAL A 436 -8.54 15.72 -16.16
C VAL A 436 -7.13 16.04 -16.62
N ALA A 437 -6.42 15.03 -17.12
CA ALA A 437 -5.19 15.21 -17.85
C ALA A 437 -5.53 15.35 -19.35
N ILE A 438 -5.33 16.55 -19.90
CA ILE A 438 -5.66 16.86 -21.31
C ILE A 438 -4.41 16.85 -22.18
N PRO A 439 -4.52 16.41 -23.47
CA PRO A 439 -3.40 16.45 -24.40
C PRO A 439 -2.82 17.87 -24.54
N THR A 440 -1.50 17.97 -24.46
CA THR A 440 -0.82 19.16 -24.99
C THR A 440 -1.01 19.18 -26.51
N ALA A 441 -1.55 20.28 -27.07
CA ALA A 441 -1.64 20.43 -28.49
C ALA A 441 -0.25 20.13 -29.11
N GLN A 442 -0.16 19.08 -29.91
CA GLN A 442 1.05 18.87 -30.73
C GLN A 442 1.23 20.15 -31.57
N LYS A 443 2.36 20.80 -31.41
CA LYS A 443 2.76 21.77 -32.44
C LYS A 443 2.87 20.95 -33.72
N GLU A 444 1.90 21.11 -34.61
CA GLU A 444 1.99 20.58 -35.97
C GLU A 444 3.35 21.00 -36.49
N GLY A 445 4.13 20.00 -36.90
CA GLY A 445 5.54 20.15 -37.18
C GLY A 445 5.85 21.21 -38.25
N GLN A 446 6.87 21.99 -37.93
CA GLN A 446 7.72 22.59 -38.96
C GLN A 446 8.74 21.57 -39.44
#